data_77045b59883fcb3f0812034c6a77622b
#
_entry.id   77045b59883fcb3f0812034c6a77622b
#
_cell.length_a   1.000
_cell.length_b   1.000
_cell.length_c   1.000
_cell.angle_alpha   90.00
_cell.angle_beta   90.00
_cell.angle_gamma   90.00
#
_symmetry.space_group_name_H-M   'P 1'
#
loop_
_entity.id
_entity.type
_entity.pdbx_description
1 polymer ?
#
loop_
_entity_poly.entity_id
_entity_poly.type
_entity_poly.pdbx_seq_one_letter_code
_entity_poly.pdbx_strand_id
1 'polypeptide(L)'
;MIDAFIIYDEKISSKNQCETLVNELRKKKKIKCEYLIIKKKTYHYLPNVMIYFILNLINFFRITRCKNYNLILSCGRTAAPYNLFFSKRNYTQSYHILDPYFRRDDFTNIIIPYHDQKKMRIYKNTIFTVGALSKKISFMKKDKSQRKKKVISFLIGGSGKSSQLTIIDIKGCLKVLNKLKNRYIINYCFSRRTPEKIKEYIIKHKYSSHICYPKGNLNPYSELLESSDFFIVTQDSVGMISDVLNTGKSIYIVELQNIKTKLKDFTEFLIKKKYAKIFNGKFEKSSYKSLNEVKKVANHILGNFTNDYESKSIDPDTF
;
A
#
# COMPACT_ATOMS: atom_id res chain seq x y z
N MET A 1 -2.17 -18.36 20.50
CA MET A 1 -2.78 -18.18 19.14
C MET A 1 -3.56 -16.88 19.16
N ILE A 2 -3.53 -16.08 18.10
CA ILE A 2 -4.29 -14.82 18.01
C ILE A 2 -5.46 -15.06 17.05
N ASP A 3 -6.69 -14.82 17.52
CA ASP A 3 -7.88 -14.79 16.68
C ASP A 3 -8.08 -13.36 16.18
N ALA A 4 -7.98 -13.18 14.84
CA ALA A 4 -8.04 -11.87 14.20
C ALA A 4 -9.26 -11.75 13.28
N PHE A 5 -9.95 -10.61 13.37
CA PHE A 5 -11.02 -10.24 12.46
C PHE A 5 -10.58 -9.16 11.50
N ILE A 6 -10.61 -9.45 10.20
CA ILE A 6 -10.05 -8.61 9.14
C ILE A 6 -11.19 -8.03 8.30
N ILE A 7 -11.29 -6.70 8.25
CA ILE A 7 -12.40 -5.99 7.62
C ILE A 7 -11.87 -5.06 6.52
N TYR A 8 -12.33 -5.21 5.28
CA TYR A 8 -11.94 -4.32 4.19
C TYR A 8 -13.05 -4.12 3.16
N ASP A 9 -12.94 -3.05 2.39
CA ASP A 9 -13.84 -2.78 1.25
C ASP A 9 -13.41 -3.61 0.02
N GLU A 10 -14.25 -3.61 -1.03
CA GLU A 10 -14.01 -4.39 -2.28
C GLU A 10 -12.76 -3.95 -3.06
N LYS A 11 -12.04 -2.91 -2.62
CA LYS A 11 -10.82 -2.47 -3.29
C LYS A 11 -9.69 -3.46 -3.07
N ILE A 12 -9.08 -3.88 -4.16
CA ILE A 12 -7.92 -4.77 -4.12
C ILE A 12 -6.76 -4.17 -3.29
N SER A 13 -6.60 -2.84 -3.32
CA SER A 13 -5.57 -2.17 -2.51
C SER A 13 -5.81 -2.32 -1.00
N SER A 14 -7.07 -2.27 -0.55
CA SER A 14 -7.43 -2.46 0.86
C SER A 14 -7.19 -3.91 1.28
N LYS A 15 -7.64 -4.86 0.47
CA LYS A 15 -7.37 -6.29 0.66
C LYS A 15 -5.87 -6.55 0.78
N ASN A 16 -5.08 -6.12 -0.21
CA ASN A 16 -3.64 -6.37 -0.26
C ASN A 16 -2.89 -5.81 0.96
N GLN A 17 -3.26 -4.63 1.46
CA GLN A 17 -2.62 -4.05 2.64
C GLN A 17 -2.93 -4.86 3.90
N CYS A 18 -4.19 -5.29 4.11
CA CYS A 18 -4.57 -6.14 5.22
C CYS A 18 -3.85 -7.49 5.15
N GLU A 19 -3.90 -8.17 4.01
CA GLU A 19 -3.25 -9.48 3.83
C GLU A 19 -1.73 -9.41 4.01
N THR A 20 -1.11 -8.34 3.52
CA THR A 20 0.33 -8.13 3.67
C THR A 20 0.72 -8.01 5.14
N LEU A 21 -0.06 -7.24 5.92
CA LEU A 21 0.18 -7.07 7.35
C LEU A 21 -0.07 -8.38 8.12
N VAL A 22 -1.16 -9.07 7.84
CA VAL A 22 -1.47 -10.37 8.44
C VAL A 22 -0.37 -11.39 8.16
N ASN A 23 0.11 -11.47 6.93
CA ASN A 23 1.18 -12.38 6.55
C ASN A 23 2.50 -12.05 7.27
N GLU A 24 2.79 -10.77 7.54
CA GLU A 24 3.96 -10.39 8.31
C GLU A 24 3.82 -10.75 9.80
N LEU A 25 2.64 -10.59 10.37
CA LEU A 25 2.31 -11.00 11.73
C LEU A 25 2.43 -12.53 11.90
N ARG A 26 1.95 -13.31 10.92
CA ARG A 26 2.02 -14.79 10.90
C ARG A 26 3.44 -15.35 10.95
N LYS A 27 4.45 -14.58 10.52
CA LYS A 27 5.85 -15.00 10.64
C LYS A 27 6.33 -15.13 12.09
N LYS A 28 5.64 -14.48 13.03
CA LYS A 28 6.04 -14.41 14.44
C LYS A 28 5.06 -15.07 15.40
N LYS A 29 3.79 -15.11 15.07
CA LYS A 29 2.72 -15.67 15.93
C LYS A 29 1.72 -16.45 15.08
N LYS A 30 1.17 -17.53 15.63
CA LYS A 30 0.07 -18.28 14.99
C LYS A 30 -1.20 -17.41 15.02
N ILE A 31 -1.74 -17.07 13.83
CA ILE A 31 -2.90 -16.18 13.70
C ILE A 31 -3.98 -16.88 12.88
N LYS A 32 -5.16 -17.03 13.48
CA LYS A 32 -6.39 -17.45 12.81
C LYS A 32 -7.15 -16.21 12.38
N CYS A 33 -7.56 -16.13 11.12
CA CYS A 33 -8.25 -14.97 10.57
C CYS A 33 -9.65 -15.33 10.11
N GLU A 34 -10.59 -14.46 10.44
CA GLU A 34 -11.90 -14.39 9.80
C GLU A 34 -11.98 -13.07 9.02
N TYR A 35 -12.74 -13.07 7.91
CA TYR A 35 -12.76 -11.95 6.98
C TYR A 35 -14.17 -11.43 6.76
N LEU A 36 -14.33 -10.11 6.78
CA LEU A 36 -15.54 -9.40 6.39
C LEU A 36 -15.24 -8.45 5.24
N ILE A 37 -15.84 -8.71 4.08
CA ILE A 37 -15.71 -7.85 2.91
C ILE A 37 -16.95 -6.95 2.85
N ILE A 38 -16.73 -5.64 3.02
CA ILE A 38 -17.80 -4.66 2.97
C ILE A 38 -18.11 -4.33 1.51
N LYS A 39 -19.19 -4.91 1.01
CA LYS A 39 -19.76 -4.55 -0.30
C LYS A 39 -20.40 -3.18 -0.21
N LYS A 40 -20.02 -2.29 -1.14
CA LYS A 40 -20.52 -0.92 -1.14
C LYS A 40 -22.01 -0.88 -1.46
N LYS A 41 -22.83 -0.38 -0.52
CA LYS A 41 -24.26 -0.14 -0.65
C LYS A 41 -24.56 1.36 -0.55
N THR A 42 -25.78 1.78 -0.89
CA THR A 42 -26.19 3.17 -0.90
C THR A 42 -25.93 3.89 0.42
N TYR A 43 -26.20 3.26 1.57
CA TYR A 43 -25.96 3.87 2.89
C TYR A 43 -24.47 4.12 3.20
N HIS A 44 -23.53 3.51 2.48
CA HIS A 44 -22.10 3.79 2.66
C HIS A 44 -21.65 5.14 2.08
N TYR A 45 -22.54 5.90 1.46
CA TYR A 45 -22.30 7.31 1.10
C TYR A 45 -22.50 8.24 2.30
N LEU A 46 -23.22 7.81 3.33
CA LEU A 46 -23.36 8.53 4.59
C LEU A 46 -22.01 8.76 5.28
N PRO A 47 -21.91 9.78 6.15
CA PRO A 47 -20.77 9.93 7.04
C PRO A 47 -20.54 8.69 7.91
N ASN A 48 -19.28 8.31 8.13
CA ASN A 48 -18.94 7.11 8.90
C ASN A 48 -19.52 7.12 10.34
N VAL A 49 -19.72 8.30 10.91
CA VAL A 49 -20.36 8.45 12.23
C VAL A 49 -21.80 7.98 12.22
N MET A 50 -22.53 8.27 11.15
CA MET A 50 -23.92 7.82 10.98
C MET A 50 -23.99 6.31 10.77
N ILE A 51 -23.08 5.76 9.95
CA ILE A 51 -22.99 4.30 9.74
C ILE A 51 -22.72 3.60 11.06
N TYR A 52 -21.79 4.12 11.86
CA TYR A 52 -21.47 3.58 13.18
C TYR A 52 -22.69 3.61 14.13
N PHE A 53 -23.43 4.72 14.12
CA PHE A 53 -24.67 4.86 14.91
C PHE A 53 -25.73 3.85 14.47
N ILE A 54 -25.96 3.70 13.16
CA ILE A 54 -26.91 2.73 12.59
C ILE A 54 -26.53 1.29 12.99
N LEU A 55 -25.25 0.93 12.91
CA LEU A 55 -24.77 -0.39 13.33
C LEU A 55 -25.08 -0.66 14.81
N ASN A 56 -24.89 0.32 15.68
CA ASN A 56 -25.20 0.18 17.11
C ASN A 56 -26.71 0.07 17.34
N LEU A 57 -27.52 0.86 16.63
CA LEU A 57 -28.98 0.84 16.75
C LEU A 57 -29.56 -0.51 16.31
N ILE A 58 -29.20 -0.99 15.11
CA ILE A 58 -29.67 -2.28 14.58
C ILE A 58 -29.31 -3.41 15.55
N ASN A 59 -28.15 -3.34 16.14
CA ASN A 59 -27.65 -4.38 17.02
C ASN A 59 -28.23 -4.31 18.44
N PHE A 60 -28.72 -3.15 18.89
CA PHE A 60 -29.50 -3.01 20.09
C PHE A 60 -30.75 -3.91 20.06
N PHE A 61 -31.35 -4.06 18.87
CA PHE A 61 -32.51 -4.93 18.64
C PHE A 61 -32.17 -6.39 18.29
N ARG A 62 -30.90 -6.70 18.02
CA ARG A 62 -30.42 -8.04 17.66
C ARG A 62 -29.27 -8.45 18.58
N ILE A 63 -29.58 -9.22 19.63
CA ILE A 63 -28.55 -9.82 20.48
C ILE A 63 -27.81 -10.92 19.68
N THR A 64 -26.89 -10.51 18.84
CA THR A 64 -26.00 -11.46 18.16
C THR A 64 -24.78 -11.70 19.05
N ARG A 65 -24.55 -12.95 19.46
CA ARG A 65 -23.29 -13.35 20.11
C ARG A 65 -22.13 -13.05 19.14
N CYS A 66 -21.32 -12.05 19.45
CA CYS A 66 -20.08 -11.83 18.74
C CYS A 66 -19.04 -12.80 19.25
N LYS A 67 -18.32 -13.44 18.32
CA LYS A 67 -17.12 -14.21 18.66
C LYS A 67 -16.07 -13.26 19.21
N ASN A 68 -15.39 -13.68 20.26
CA ASN A 68 -14.29 -12.91 20.83
C ASN A 68 -13.05 -12.99 19.93
N TYR A 69 -12.57 -11.84 19.50
CA TYR A 69 -11.31 -11.71 18.75
C TYR A 69 -10.27 -11.02 19.64
N ASN A 70 -8.99 -11.33 19.41
CA ASN A 70 -7.89 -10.64 20.08
C ASN A 70 -7.46 -9.39 19.32
N LEU A 71 -7.73 -9.35 18.00
CA LEU A 71 -7.29 -8.30 17.09
C LEU A 71 -8.37 -8.02 16.05
N ILE A 72 -8.70 -6.75 15.86
CA ILE A 72 -9.50 -6.30 14.69
C ILE A 72 -8.65 -5.39 13.83
N LEU A 73 -8.44 -5.79 12.58
CA LEU A 73 -7.70 -5.04 11.58
C LEU A 73 -8.63 -4.63 10.45
N SER A 74 -8.58 -3.36 10.05
CA SER A 74 -9.38 -2.92 8.91
C SER A 74 -8.61 -1.99 7.97
N CYS A 75 -9.09 -1.86 6.73
CA CYS A 75 -8.52 -0.96 5.75
C CYS A 75 -9.60 -0.25 4.92
N GLY A 76 -9.45 1.07 4.78
CA GLY A 76 -10.29 1.90 3.95
C GLY A 76 -11.51 2.48 4.65
N ARG A 77 -11.99 3.61 4.11
CA ARG A 77 -13.03 4.43 4.75
C ARG A 77 -14.28 3.64 5.17
N THR A 78 -14.79 2.78 4.29
CA THR A 78 -16.03 2.02 4.54
C THR A 78 -15.89 0.97 5.64
N ALA A 79 -14.70 0.46 5.89
CA ALA A 79 -14.44 -0.58 6.90
C ALA A 79 -14.28 0.00 8.32
N ALA A 80 -13.97 1.30 8.45
CA ALA A 80 -13.68 1.93 9.73
C ALA A 80 -14.83 1.86 10.76
N PRO A 81 -16.11 2.18 10.41
CA PRO A 81 -17.20 2.09 11.38
C PRO A 81 -17.47 0.66 11.86
N TYR A 82 -17.28 -0.34 11.00
CA TYR A 82 -17.40 -1.75 11.39
C TYR A 82 -16.29 -2.17 12.34
N ASN A 83 -15.06 -1.73 12.11
CA ASN A 83 -13.96 -2.01 13.03
C ASN A 83 -14.29 -1.50 14.43
N LEU A 84 -14.65 -0.23 14.58
CA LEU A 84 -15.00 0.32 15.91
C LEU A 84 -16.23 -0.36 16.52
N PHE A 85 -17.23 -0.69 15.71
CA PHE A 85 -18.40 -1.41 16.19
C PHE A 85 -18.02 -2.75 16.83
N PHE A 86 -17.24 -3.58 16.16
CA PHE A 86 -16.84 -4.88 16.69
C PHE A 86 -15.80 -4.76 17.82
N SER A 87 -14.85 -3.83 17.74
CA SER A 87 -13.80 -3.70 18.75
C SER A 87 -14.34 -3.19 20.08
N LYS A 88 -15.25 -2.23 20.07
CA LYS A 88 -15.87 -1.71 21.31
C LYS A 88 -16.73 -2.76 22.01
N ARG A 89 -17.43 -3.62 21.27
CA ARG A 89 -18.24 -4.70 21.84
C ARG A 89 -17.41 -5.82 22.46
N ASN A 90 -16.26 -6.10 21.85
CA ASN A 90 -15.40 -7.21 22.28
C ASN A 90 -14.25 -6.74 23.18
N TYR A 91 -14.19 -5.44 23.52
CA TYR A 91 -13.06 -4.85 24.27
C TYR A 91 -11.71 -5.25 23.65
N THR A 92 -11.63 -5.20 22.32
CA THR A 92 -10.53 -5.76 21.53
C THR A 92 -9.68 -4.66 20.91
N GLN A 93 -8.38 -4.89 20.80
CA GLN A 93 -7.47 -3.98 20.11
C GLN A 93 -7.89 -3.78 18.66
N SER A 94 -8.00 -2.52 18.25
CA SER A 94 -8.45 -2.10 16.92
C SER A 94 -7.37 -1.37 16.14
N TYR A 95 -7.05 -1.88 14.96
CA TYR A 95 -6.07 -1.28 14.06
C TYR A 95 -6.73 -0.93 12.73
N HIS A 96 -6.50 0.29 12.26
CA HIS A 96 -7.07 0.75 11.01
C HIS A 96 -6.01 1.28 10.06
N ILE A 97 -6.00 0.81 8.82
CA ILE A 97 -5.09 1.27 7.76
C ILE A 97 -5.79 2.36 6.95
N LEU A 98 -5.14 3.48 6.74
CA LEU A 98 -5.59 4.77 6.19
C LEU A 98 -6.40 5.59 7.20
N ASP A 99 -6.84 6.81 6.79
CA ASP A 99 -7.66 7.68 7.62
C ASP A 99 -9.09 7.14 7.74
N PRO A 100 -9.59 6.87 8.97
CA PRO A 100 -10.98 6.46 9.18
C PRO A 100 -11.99 7.57 8.95
N TYR A 101 -11.57 8.86 8.93
CA TYR A 101 -12.37 10.08 8.81
C TYR A 101 -13.39 10.33 9.93
N PHE A 102 -13.31 9.57 11.04
CA PHE A 102 -14.15 9.77 12.23
C PHE A 102 -13.53 9.09 13.45
N ARG A 103 -13.85 9.57 14.67
CA ARG A 103 -13.51 8.95 15.96
C ARG A 103 -12.10 8.35 16.02
N ARG A 104 -11.10 9.10 15.56
CA ARG A 104 -9.72 8.60 15.41
C ARG A 104 -9.09 8.14 16.71
N ASP A 105 -9.43 8.80 17.83
CA ASP A 105 -8.91 8.47 19.16
C ASP A 105 -9.45 7.15 19.72
N ASP A 106 -10.55 6.64 19.15
CA ASP A 106 -11.18 5.40 19.62
C ASP A 106 -10.49 4.13 19.08
N PHE A 107 -9.63 4.25 18.08
CA PHE A 107 -8.82 3.13 17.60
C PHE A 107 -7.60 2.93 18.51
N THR A 108 -7.15 1.68 18.69
CA THR A 108 -5.87 1.41 19.33
C THR A 108 -4.75 2.07 18.57
N ASN A 109 -4.68 1.83 17.25
CA ASN A 109 -3.79 2.58 16.37
C ASN A 109 -4.39 2.78 14.97
N ILE A 110 -3.98 3.89 14.34
CA ILE A 110 -4.27 4.21 12.95
C ILE A 110 -2.95 4.21 12.17
N ILE A 111 -2.88 3.48 11.07
CA ILE A 111 -1.70 3.40 10.21
C ILE A 111 -1.86 4.35 9.02
N ILE A 112 -1.09 5.44 8.99
CA ILE A 112 -1.26 6.52 8.01
C ILE A 112 -0.02 6.68 7.15
N PRO A 113 -0.14 6.49 5.81
CA PRO A 113 0.94 6.77 4.88
C PRO A 113 1.15 8.28 4.72
N TYR A 114 2.39 8.68 4.39
CA TYR A 114 2.79 10.09 4.32
C TYR A 114 1.87 10.96 3.46
N HIS A 115 1.42 10.46 2.32
CA HIS A 115 0.56 11.24 1.41
C HIS A 115 -0.82 11.61 1.98
N ASP A 116 -1.22 11.00 3.09
CA ASP A 116 -2.48 11.33 3.79
C ASP A 116 -2.23 12.11 5.10
N GLN A 117 -0.96 12.30 5.54
CA GLN A 117 -0.61 12.96 6.81
C GLN A 117 -0.95 14.46 6.85
N LYS A 118 -0.64 15.23 5.80
CA LYS A 118 -0.77 16.71 5.79
C LYS A 118 -2.17 17.24 6.12
N LYS A 119 -3.20 16.41 5.98
CA LYS A 119 -4.60 16.77 6.25
C LYS A 119 -5.07 16.35 7.64
N MET A 120 -4.22 15.72 8.42
CA MET A 120 -4.59 15.17 9.71
C MET A 120 -3.89 15.92 10.85
N ARG A 121 -4.66 16.22 11.89
CA ARG A 121 -4.10 16.47 13.22
C ARG A 121 -3.32 15.23 13.65
N ILE A 122 -2.14 15.40 14.23
CA ILE A 122 -1.34 14.29 14.76
C ILE A 122 -2.08 13.75 15.99
N TYR A 123 -2.50 12.50 15.92
CA TYR A 123 -3.08 11.76 17.04
C TYR A 123 -2.00 10.88 17.67
N LYS A 124 -2.02 10.74 19.01
CA LYS A 124 -1.02 9.95 19.74
C LYS A 124 -0.97 8.48 19.32
N ASN A 125 -2.12 7.95 18.86
CA ASN A 125 -2.27 6.57 18.39
C ASN A 125 -1.97 6.38 16.90
N THR A 126 -1.27 7.32 16.25
CA THR A 126 -0.96 7.21 14.81
C THR A 126 0.40 6.59 14.56
N ILE A 127 0.43 5.54 13.74
CA ILE A 127 1.65 4.94 13.19
C ILE A 127 1.86 5.48 11.80
N PHE A 128 2.89 6.30 11.60
CA PHE A 128 3.21 6.84 10.29
C PHE A 128 4.06 5.89 9.46
N THR A 129 3.70 5.74 8.19
CA THR A 129 4.45 4.98 7.18
C THR A 129 4.86 5.88 6.02
N VAL A 130 5.98 5.57 5.35
CA VAL A 130 6.43 6.32 4.17
C VAL A 130 5.44 6.15 3.02
N GLY A 131 5.08 4.92 2.71
CA GLY A 131 4.12 4.58 1.66
C GLY A 131 3.02 3.65 2.16
N ALA A 132 2.29 3.07 1.23
CA ALA A 132 1.30 2.03 1.52
C ALA A 132 2.00 0.76 2.04
N LEU A 133 1.30 -0.02 2.86
CA LEU A 133 1.80 -1.32 3.29
C LEU A 133 1.86 -2.27 2.10
N SER A 134 3.06 -2.66 1.71
CA SER A 134 3.30 -3.54 0.59
C SER A 134 4.24 -4.69 0.96
N LYS A 135 4.08 -5.82 0.27
CA LYS A 135 4.83 -7.04 0.58
C LYS A 135 6.32 -6.83 0.36
N LYS A 136 7.13 -7.21 1.35
CA LYS A 136 8.57 -7.29 1.14
C LYS A 136 8.88 -8.38 0.12
N ILE A 137 9.62 -8.04 -0.92
CA ILE A 137 10.06 -8.99 -1.92
C ILE A 137 11.33 -9.66 -1.39
N SER A 138 11.26 -10.97 -1.22
CA SER A 138 12.44 -11.78 -0.94
C SER A 138 13.19 -11.97 -2.25
N PHE A 139 14.36 -11.37 -2.36
CA PHE A 139 15.22 -11.62 -3.50
C PHE A 139 15.80 -13.04 -3.38
N MET A 140 15.34 -13.98 -4.21
CA MET A 140 16.20 -15.11 -4.52
C MET A 140 17.46 -14.53 -5.17
N LYS A 141 18.63 -14.97 -4.70
CA LYS A 141 19.91 -14.62 -5.32
C LYS A 141 19.99 -15.29 -6.70
N LYS A 142 19.17 -14.83 -7.64
CA LYS A 142 19.43 -15.17 -9.05
C LYS A 142 20.75 -14.51 -9.40
N ASP A 143 21.70 -15.30 -9.85
CA ASP A 143 23.00 -14.81 -10.25
C ASP A 143 22.84 -13.76 -11.37
N LYS A 144 23.01 -12.49 -10.96
CA LYS A 144 22.92 -11.37 -11.89
C LYS A 144 24.20 -11.18 -12.69
N SER A 145 25.27 -11.91 -12.35
CA SER A 145 26.59 -11.79 -12.98
C SER A 145 26.58 -12.18 -14.45
N GLN A 146 25.67 -13.09 -14.84
CA GLN A 146 25.56 -13.57 -16.21
C GLN A 146 24.81 -12.62 -17.16
N ARG A 147 24.18 -11.55 -16.66
CA ARG A 147 23.45 -10.61 -17.53
C ARG A 147 24.37 -9.53 -18.09
N LYS A 148 24.52 -9.51 -19.41
CA LYS A 148 25.31 -8.48 -20.13
C LYS A 148 24.70 -7.08 -20.05
N LYS A 149 23.36 -6.94 -19.84
CA LYS A 149 22.66 -5.66 -19.79
C LYS A 149 21.83 -5.52 -18.51
N LYS A 150 21.81 -4.31 -17.94
CA LYS A 150 20.91 -3.96 -16.83
C LYS A 150 19.46 -3.83 -17.32
N VAL A 151 18.52 -4.07 -16.41
CA VAL A 151 17.09 -4.07 -16.68
C VAL A 151 16.44 -2.82 -16.09
N ILE A 152 15.66 -2.12 -16.91
CA ILE A 152 14.80 -1.02 -16.51
C ILE A 152 13.34 -1.49 -16.62
N SER A 153 12.55 -1.33 -15.56
CA SER A 153 11.10 -1.50 -15.65
C SER A 153 10.40 -0.16 -15.48
N PHE A 154 9.59 0.21 -16.46
CA PHE A 154 8.70 1.35 -16.38
C PHE A 154 7.30 0.88 -15.93
N LEU A 155 6.97 1.17 -14.68
CA LEU A 155 5.69 0.85 -14.07
C LEU A 155 4.73 2.02 -14.32
N ILE A 156 3.66 1.75 -15.05
CA ILE A 156 2.74 2.78 -15.53
C ILE A 156 1.42 2.64 -14.78
N GLY A 157 1.12 3.62 -13.96
CA GLY A 157 -0.13 3.73 -13.21
C GLY A 157 -1.32 4.01 -14.12
N GLY A 158 -2.16 4.96 -13.75
CA GLY A 158 -3.31 5.30 -14.57
C GLY A 158 -4.14 6.44 -14.01
N SER A 159 -5.25 6.70 -14.65
CA SER A 159 -6.15 7.76 -14.25
C SER A 159 -7.05 7.36 -13.07
N GLY A 160 -7.42 8.33 -12.26
CA GLY A 160 -8.28 8.14 -11.10
C GLY A 160 -8.75 9.46 -10.49
N LYS A 161 -9.30 9.41 -9.27
CA LYS A 161 -9.81 10.61 -8.58
C LYS A 161 -8.75 11.67 -8.26
N SER A 162 -7.47 11.28 -8.24
CA SER A 162 -6.36 12.15 -7.80
C SER A 162 -5.38 12.49 -8.91
N SER A 163 -5.52 11.90 -10.09
CA SER A 163 -4.58 12.07 -11.21
C SER A 163 -5.21 11.69 -12.53
N GLN A 164 -4.75 12.32 -13.59
CA GLN A 164 -5.08 11.96 -14.96
C GLN A 164 -3.78 11.75 -15.73
N LEU A 165 -3.53 10.52 -16.15
CA LEU A 165 -2.37 10.16 -16.96
C LEU A 165 -2.67 10.44 -18.43
N THR A 166 -1.78 11.18 -19.10
CA THR A 166 -1.90 11.56 -20.51
C THR A 166 -0.71 11.08 -21.34
N ILE A 167 -0.85 11.11 -22.66
CA ILE A 167 0.27 10.79 -23.58
C ILE A 167 1.41 11.80 -23.40
N ILE A 168 1.10 13.06 -23.11
CA ILE A 168 2.11 14.11 -22.93
C ILE A 168 3.06 13.76 -21.78
N ASP A 169 2.52 13.24 -20.67
CA ASP A 169 3.29 12.87 -19.49
C ASP A 169 4.36 11.78 -19.78
N ILE A 170 4.07 10.87 -20.70
CA ILE A 170 4.93 9.71 -20.98
C ILE A 170 5.78 9.84 -22.26
N LYS A 171 5.38 10.72 -23.18
CA LYS A 171 6.02 10.86 -24.51
C LYS A 171 7.53 11.12 -24.42
N GLY A 172 7.93 12.02 -23.52
CA GLY A 172 9.35 12.34 -23.29
C GLY A 172 10.12 11.15 -22.74
N CYS A 173 9.56 10.44 -21.77
CA CYS A 173 10.14 9.25 -21.18
C CYS A 173 10.34 8.14 -22.24
N LEU A 174 9.32 7.87 -23.04
CA LEU A 174 9.39 6.87 -24.12
C LEU A 174 10.48 7.19 -25.14
N LYS A 175 10.60 8.47 -25.55
CA LYS A 175 11.66 8.93 -26.48
C LYS A 175 13.06 8.68 -25.90
N VAL A 176 13.27 8.95 -24.62
CA VAL A 176 14.54 8.68 -23.94
C VAL A 176 14.83 7.19 -23.88
N LEU A 177 13.86 6.37 -23.47
CA LEU A 177 14.01 4.92 -23.35
C LEU A 177 14.34 4.27 -24.70
N ASN A 178 13.74 4.73 -25.80
CA ASN A 178 14.06 4.23 -27.14
C ASN A 178 15.53 4.48 -27.54
N LYS A 179 16.15 5.58 -27.09
CA LYS A 179 17.58 5.83 -27.31
C LYS A 179 18.48 4.88 -26.51
N LEU A 180 17.98 4.31 -25.42
CA LEU A 180 18.73 3.44 -24.51
C LEU A 180 18.65 1.95 -24.86
N LYS A 181 17.99 1.58 -25.94
CA LYS A 181 17.74 0.20 -26.42
C LYS A 181 18.96 -0.72 -26.46
N ASN A 182 20.13 -0.16 -26.78
CA ASN A 182 21.37 -0.94 -26.91
C ASN A 182 22.06 -1.17 -25.54
N ARG A 183 21.76 -0.35 -24.53
CA ARG A 183 22.42 -0.35 -23.21
C ARG A 183 21.63 -1.10 -22.15
N TYR A 184 20.29 -1.17 -22.28
CA TYR A 184 19.40 -1.73 -21.28
C TYR A 184 18.37 -2.67 -21.89
N ILE A 185 17.89 -3.62 -21.08
CA ILE A 185 16.65 -4.35 -21.32
C ILE A 185 15.53 -3.49 -20.73
N ILE A 186 14.49 -3.19 -21.49
CA ILE A 186 13.43 -2.27 -21.09
C ILE A 186 12.07 -2.98 -21.12
N ASN A 187 11.38 -2.94 -19.98
CA ASN A 187 10.05 -3.49 -19.80
C ASN A 187 9.07 -2.37 -19.45
N TYR A 188 7.89 -2.40 -20.03
CA TYR A 188 6.73 -1.57 -19.65
C TYR A 188 5.72 -2.44 -18.96
N CYS A 189 5.28 -2.03 -17.76
CA CYS A 189 4.27 -2.75 -17.00
C CYS A 189 3.07 -1.84 -16.75
N PHE A 190 1.94 -2.17 -17.37
CA PHE A 190 0.71 -1.42 -17.24
C PHE A 190 -0.09 -1.84 -16.01
N SER A 191 -0.67 -0.87 -15.32
CA SER A 191 -1.65 -1.13 -14.29
C SER A 191 -3.02 -1.42 -14.90
N ARG A 192 -3.94 -1.95 -14.09
CA ARG A 192 -5.34 -2.12 -14.49
C ARG A 192 -6.05 -0.79 -14.79
N ARG A 193 -5.52 0.33 -14.27
CA ARG A 193 -6.08 1.67 -14.45
C ARG A 193 -5.42 2.44 -15.59
N THR A 194 -4.41 1.85 -16.25
CA THR A 194 -3.75 2.50 -17.38
C THR A 194 -4.75 2.64 -18.54
N PRO A 195 -5.03 3.86 -19.01
CA PRO A 195 -5.95 4.09 -20.12
C PRO A 195 -5.50 3.36 -21.40
N GLU A 196 -6.44 2.81 -22.14
CA GLU A 196 -6.12 2.02 -23.34
C GLU A 196 -5.32 2.83 -24.36
N LYS A 197 -5.71 4.09 -24.62
CA LYS A 197 -4.98 5.03 -25.48
C LYS A 197 -3.49 5.16 -25.12
N ILE A 198 -3.16 5.05 -23.84
CA ILE A 198 -1.76 5.11 -23.36
C ILE A 198 -1.02 3.83 -23.70
N LYS A 199 -1.66 2.67 -23.48
CA LYS A 199 -1.08 1.36 -23.82
C LYS A 199 -0.81 1.27 -25.32
N GLU A 200 -1.81 1.57 -26.14
CA GLU A 200 -1.71 1.60 -27.61
C GLU A 200 -0.58 2.53 -28.07
N TYR A 201 -0.52 3.74 -27.50
CA TYR A 201 0.54 4.70 -27.83
C TYR A 201 1.93 4.14 -27.52
N ILE A 202 2.13 3.53 -26.35
CA ILE A 202 3.42 2.92 -25.97
C ILE A 202 3.74 1.74 -26.88
N ILE A 203 2.80 0.84 -27.12
CA ILE A 203 2.98 -0.34 -27.98
C ILE A 203 3.38 0.07 -29.38
N LYS A 204 2.74 1.10 -29.93
CA LYS A 204 3.02 1.62 -31.28
C LYS A 204 4.40 2.30 -31.41
N HIS A 205 4.84 3.00 -30.35
CA HIS A 205 6.02 3.87 -30.43
C HIS A 205 7.24 3.37 -29.65
N LYS A 206 7.13 2.25 -28.93
CA LYS A 206 8.28 1.62 -28.27
C LYS A 206 9.23 1.00 -29.30
N TYR A 207 10.48 0.82 -28.92
CA TYR A 207 11.40 0.04 -29.74
C TYR A 207 11.00 -1.45 -29.76
N SER A 208 11.26 -2.15 -30.86
CA SER A 208 10.78 -3.52 -31.08
C SER A 208 11.20 -4.53 -29.99
N SER A 209 12.44 -4.43 -29.51
CA SER A 209 12.96 -5.31 -28.45
C SER A 209 12.43 -5.01 -27.03
N HIS A 210 11.71 -3.91 -26.84
CA HIS A 210 11.11 -3.59 -25.55
C HIS A 210 9.83 -4.41 -25.32
N ILE A 211 9.62 -4.88 -24.10
CA ILE A 211 8.48 -5.76 -23.77
C ILE A 211 7.44 -5.00 -23.00
N CYS A 212 6.16 -5.19 -23.35
CA CYS A 212 5.02 -4.64 -22.63
C CYS A 212 4.29 -5.76 -21.86
N TYR A 213 3.86 -5.48 -20.63
CA TYR A 213 3.09 -6.38 -19.78
C TYR A 213 1.79 -5.71 -19.27
N PRO A 214 0.69 -6.47 -19.08
CA PRO A 214 0.60 -7.91 -19.29
C PRO A 214 0.73 -8.30 -20.76
N LYS A 215 1.24 -9.51 -21.01
CA LYS A 215 1.26 -10.14 -22.34
C LYS A 215 0.34 -11.35 -22.28
N GLY A 216 -0.86 -11.23 -22.85
CA GLY A 216 -1.94 -12.19 -22.60
C GLY A 216 -2.25 -12.26 -21.11
N ASN A 217 -2.30 -13.46 -20.55
CA ASN A 217 -2.54 -13.69 -19.12
C ASN A 217 -1.26 -13.52 -18.24
N LEU A 218 -0.09 -13.30 -18.84
CA LEU A 218 1.18 -13.19 -18.11
C LEU A 218 1.36 -11.76 -17.59
N ASN A 219 1.31 -11.61 -16.28
CA ASN A 219 1.67 -10.37 -15.58
C ASN A 219 2.79 -10.63 -14.57
N PRO A 220 4.06 -10.55 -14.97
CA PRO A 220 5.21 -10.87 -14.13
C PRO A 220 5.59 -9.69 -13.21
N TYR A 221 4.62 -8.98 -12.64
CA TYR A 221 4.88 -7.78 -11.83
C TYR A 221 5.88 -8.05 -10.70
N SER A 222 5.68 -9.14 -9.94
CA SER A 222 6.57 -9.52 -8.84
C SER A 222 7.98 -9.87 -9.35
N GLU A 223 8.08 -10.58 -10.48
CA GLU A 223 9.35 -10.94 -11.10
C GLU A 223 10.08 -9.70 -11.63
N LEU A 224 9.36 -8.72 -12.16
CA LEU A 224 9.95 -7.44 -12.56
C LEU A 224 10.52 -6.68 -11.36
N LEU A 225 9.82 -6.69 -10.21
CA LEU A 225 10.33 -6.07 -8.99
C LEU A 225 11.63 -6.76 -8.50
N GLU A 226 11.73 -8.08 -8.66
CA GLU A 226 12.95 -8.83 -8.33
C GLU A 226 14.09 -8.61 -9.32
N SER A 227 13.77 -8.69 -10.61
CA SER A 227 14.79 -8.77 -11.68
C SER A 227 15.34 -7.43 -12.12
N SER A 228 14.58 -6.34 -12.04
CA SER A 228 15.01 -5.03 -12.52
C SER A 228 16.11 -4.42 -11.67
N ASP A 229 16.95 -3.61 -12.28
CA ASP A 229 18.01 -2.84 -11.62
C ASP A 229 17.56 -1.41 -11.36
N PHE A 230 16.69 -0.87 -12.23
CA PHE A 230 16.13 0.48 -12.13
C PHE A 230 14.64 0.46 -12.40
N PHE A 231 13.93 1.35 -11.72
CA PHE A 231 12.50 1.53 -11.91
C PHE A 231 12.17 2.96 -12.30
N ILE A 232 11.28 3.09 -13.26
CA ILE A 232 10.58 4.33 -13.56
C ILE A 232 9.13 4.09 -13.16
N VAL A 233 8.53 5.05 -12.46
CA VAL A 233 7.14 4.91 -11.98
C VAL A 233 6.40 6.22 -12.24
N THR A 234 5.18 6.17 -12.73
CA THR A 234 4.33 7.36 -12.85
C THR A 234 3.86 7.84 -11.48
N GLN A 235 3.84 9.14 -11.28
CA GLN A 235 3.60 9.82 -10.00
C GLN A 235 2.28 9.47 -9.32
N ASP A 236 1.28 9.02 -10.07
CA ASP A 236 -0.06 8.68 -9.58
C ASP A 236 -0.12 7.41 -8.72
N SER A 237 0.88 6.55 -8.83
CA SER A 237 0.79 5.19 -8.31
C SER A 237 1.55 4.99 -7.00
N VAL A 238 0.98 5.49 -5.89
CA VAL A 238 1.55 5.30 -4.54
C VAL A 238 1.86 3.83 -4.24
N GLY A 239 0.99 2.89 -4.64
CA GLY A 239 1.21 1.46 -4.43
C GLY A 239 2.48 0.96 -5.14
N MET A 240 2.63 1.23 -6.45
CA MET A 240 3.81 0.82 -7.20
C MET A 240 5.09 1.48 -6.67
N ILE A 241 5.01 2.76 -6.29
CA ILE A 241 6.12 3.47 -5.64
C ILE A 241 6.51 2.75 -4.34
N SER A 242 5.54 2.40 -3.50
CA SER A 242 5.77 1.69 -2.23
C SER A 242 6.38 0.30 -2.45
N ASP A 243 5.91 -0.43 -3.47
CA ASP A 243 6.47 -1.73 -3.84
C ASP A 243 7.96 -1.62 -4.23
N VAL A 244 8.30 -0.60 -5.04
CA VAL A 244 9.70 -0.36 -5.44
C VAL A 244 10.54 0.09 -4.25
N LEU A 245 10.04 0.96 -3.37
CA LEU A 245 10.73 1.39 -2.16
C LEU A 245 11.11 0.20 -1.26
N ASN A 246 10.29 -0.84 -1.21
CA ASN A 246 10.60 -2.07 -0.48
C ASN A 246 11.73 -2.90 -1.12
N THR A 247 12.06 -2.65 -2.38
CA THR A 247 13.20 -3.33 -3.03
C THR A 247 14.56 -2.73 -2.67
N GLY A 248 14.61 -1.47 -2.24
CA GLY A 248 15.87 -0.73 -2.05
C GLY A 248 16.57 -0.34 -3.36
N LYS A 249 15.93 -0.56 -4.51
CA LYS A 249 16.50 -0.23 -5.83
C LYS A 249 16.15 1.19 -6.24
N SER A 250 16.92 1.73 -7.19
CA SER A 250 16.71 3.11 -7.69
C SER A 250 15.35 3.28 -8.33
N ILE A 251 14.64 4.32 -7.90
CA ILE A 251 13.33 4.70 -8.41
C ILE A 251 13.39 6.11 -9.01
N TYR A 252 12.82 6.25 -10.20
CA TYR A 252 12.67 7.49 -10.94
C TYR A 252 11.20 7.76 -11.17
N ILE A 253 10.74 8.95 -10.78
CA ILE A 253 9.32 9.32 -10.87
C ILE A 253 9.12 10.16 -12.12
N VAL A 254 8.13 9.77 -12.92
CA VAL A 254 7.61 10.57 -14.02
C VAL A 254 6.50 11.44 -13.46
N GLU A 255 6.72 12.75 -13.45
CA GLU A 255 5.75 13.73 -13.01
C GLU A 255 4.57 13.81 -13.99
N LEU A 256 3.37 14.06 -13.45
CA LEU A 256 2.15 14.22 -14.21
C LEU A 256 1.67 15.66 -14.15
N GLN A 257 1.17 16.18 -15.28
CA GLN A 257 0.61 17.53 -15.33
C GLN A 257 -0.64 17.66 -14.46
N ASN A 258 -1.55 16.68 -14.58
CA ASN A 258 -2.84 16.69 -13.90
C ASN A 258 -2.84 15.77 -12.67
N ILE A 259 -2.34 16.28 -11.55
CA ILE A 259 -2.22 15.52 -10.29
C ILE A 259 -2.55 16.38 -9.08
N LYS A 260 -3.24 15.78 -8.07
CA LYS A 260 -3.57 16.47 -6.82
C LYS A 260 -2.35 16.73 -5.96
N THR A 261 -2.37 17.85 -5.24
CA THR A 261 -1.30 18.33 -4.36
C THR A 261 -0.76 17.24 -3.42
N LYS A 262 -1.61 16.41 -2.83
CA LYS A 262 -1.16 15.34 -1.91
C LYS A 262 -0.18 14.34 -2.54
N LEU A 263 -0.27 14.08 -3.85
CA LEU A 263 0.66 13.20 -4.56
C LEU A 263 1.93 13.94 -4.99
N LYS A 264 1.83 15.24 -5.28
CA LYS A 264 3.00 16.11 -5.48
C LYS A 264 3.82 16.16 -4.18
N ASP A 265 3.18 16.46 -3.06
CA ASP A 265 3.81 16.50 -1.74
C ASP A 265 4.50 15.18 -1.38
N PHE A 266 3.88 14.06 -1.73
CA PHE A 266 4.50 12.73 -1.52
C PHE A 266 5.77 12.56 -2.35
N THR A 267 5.74 12.95 -3.62
CA THR A 267 6.92 12.91 -4.49
C THR A 267 8.04 13.80 -3.97
N GLU A 268 7.74 15.05 -3.61
CA GLU A 268 8.70 15.98 -3.01
C GLU A 268 9.34 15.42 -1.73
N PHE A 269 8.51 14.82 -0.86
CA PHE A 269 9.02 14.15 0.33
C PHE A 269 10.00 13.00 -0.01
N LEU A 270 9.67 12.16 -0.99
CA LEU A 270 10.53 11.05 -1.40
C LEU A 270 11.87 11.57 -1.97
N ILE A 271 11.84 12.66 -2.72
CA ILE A 271 13.04 13.31 -3.27
C ILE A 271 13.88 13.92 -2.14
N LYS A 272 13.26 14.68 -1.24
CA LYS A 272 13.92 15.29 -0.06
C LYS A 272 14.61 14.24 0.83
N LYS A 273 13.97 13.08 1.00
CA LYS A 273 14.53 11.94 1.74
C LYS A 273 15.52 11.09 0.92
N LYS A 274 15.79 11.44 -0.33
CA LYS A 274 16.66 10.71 -1.26
C LYS A 274 16.21 9.27 -1.53
N TYR A 275 14.91 8.99 -1.38
CA TYR A 275 14.30 7.69 -1.72
C TYR A 275 14.01 7.55 -3.20
N ALA A 276 13.76 8.65 -3.90
CA ALA A 276 13.47 8.69 -5.32
C ALA A 276 14.16 9.89 -5.99
N LYS A 277 14.22 9.85 -7.32
CA LYS A 277 14.67 10.96 -8.16
C LYS A 277 13.59 11.25 -9.21
N ILE A 278 13.53 12.48 -9.74
CA ILE A 278 12.74 12.76 -10.93
C ILE A 278 13.43 12.13 -12.13
N PHE A 279 12.65 11.55 -13.03
CA PHE A 279 13.18 10.96 -14.24
C PHE A 279 13.75 12.02 -15.18
N ASN A 280 15.05 11.93 -15.45
CA ASN A 280 15.80 12.83 -16.35
C ASN A 280 16.60 12.07 -17.43
N GLY A 281 16.37 10.77 -17.56
CA GLY A 281 17.07 9.91 -18.52
C GLY A 281 18.42 9.36 -18.07
N LYS A 282 18.89 9.73 -16.87
CA LYS A 282 20.14 9.20 -16.29
C LYS A 282 19.82 8.18 -15.21
N PHE A 283 20.60 7.09 -15.17
CA PHE A 283 20.40 6.00 -14.21
C PHE A 283 21.63 5.82 -13.33
N GLU A 284 21.43 5.92 -12.03
CA GLU A 284 22.46 5.79 -10.99
C GLU A 284 21.99 4.82 -9.91
N LYS A 285 22.95 4.17 -9.24
CA LYS A 285 22.63 3.26 -8.15
C LYS A 285 22.04 4.04 -6.97
N SER A 286 21.00 3.49 -6.35
CA SER A 286 20.39 4.06 -5.14
C SER A 286 21.29 3.90 -3.92
N SER A 287 21.19 4.85 -2.99
CA SER A 287 21.89 4.85 -1.70
C SER A 287 20.99 4.55 -0.49
N TYR A 288 19.68 4.39 -0.68
CA TYR A 288 18.78 4.11 0.45
C TYR A 288 18.64 2.61 0.75
N LYS A 289 18.38 2.28 2.02
CA LYS A 289 18.01 0.91 2.42
C LYS A 289 16.54 0.63 2.08
N SER A 290 16.24 -0.61 1.72
CA SER A 290 14.85 -1.02 1.46
C SER A 290 13.95 -0.67 2.65
N LEU A 291 12.84 -0.03 2.38
CA LEU A 291 11.83 0.26 3.39
C LEU A 291 11.03 -1.00 3.70
N ASN A 292 10.77 -1.23 4.99
CA ASN A 292 9.96 -2.37 5.41
C ASN A 292 8.89 -1.90 6.40
N GLU A 293 7.99 -1.05 5.89
CA GLU A 293 6.94 -0.43 6.69
C GLU A 293 6.01 -1.47 7.31
N VAL A 294 5.75 -2.57 6.59
CA VAL A 294 4.88 -3.64 7.09
C VAL A 294 5.49 -4.33 8.32
N LYS A 295 6.81 -4.55 8.33
CA LYS A 295 7.50 -5.13 9.50
C LYS A 295 7.49 -4.19 10.69
N LYS A 296 7.66 -2.88 10.45
CA LYS A 296 7.57 -1.83 11.48
C LYS A 296 6.19 -1.87 12.15
N VAL A 297 5.13 -1.85 11.37
CA VAL A 297 3.74 -1.90 11.86
C VAL A 297 3.45 -3.23 12.57
N ALA A 298 3.87 -4.35 12.00
CA ALA A 298 3.67 -5.67 12.61
C ALA A 298 4.38 -5.80 13.97
N ASN A 299 5.61 -5.27 14.08
CA ASN A 299 6.33 -5.28 15.37
C ASN A 299 5.62 -4.43 16.42
N HIS A 300 5.10 -3.25 16.04
CA HIS A 300 4.35 -2.39 16.94
C HIS A 300 3.08 -3.09 17.46
N ILE A 301 2.31 -3.72 16.56
CA ILE A 301 1.11 -4.50 16.93
C ILE A 301 1.48 -5.61 17.91
N LEU A 302 2.53 -6.39 17.62
CA LEU A 302 2.93 -7.50 18.47
C LEU A 302 3.47 -7.03 19.83
N GLY A 303 4.13 -5.87 19.90
CA GLY A 303 4.56 -5.25 21.16
C GLY A 303 3.39 -4.92 22.09
N ASN A 304 2.28 -4.42 21.54
CA ASN A 304 1.08 -4.15 22.34
C ASN A 304 0.50 -5.43 22.95
N PHE A 305 0.60 -6.58 22.26
CA PHE A 305 0.14 -7.85 22.83
C PHE A 305 1.03 -8.37 23.96
N THR A 306 2.33 -8.12 23.94
CA THR A 306 3.22 -8.54 25.05
C THR A 306 2.96 -7.70 26.29
N ASN A 307 2.80 -6.39 26.15
CA ASN A 307 2.51 -5.49 27.28
C ASN A 307 1.16 -5.79 27.95
N ASP A 308 0.13 -6.17 27.16
CA ASP A 308 -1.18 -6.54 27.71
C ASP A 308 -1.13 -7.87 28.50
N TYR A 309 -0.23 -8.77 28.16
CA TYR A 309 -0.05 -10.01 28.93
C TYR A 309 0.73 -9.75 30.23
N GLU A 310 1.74 -8.90 30.22
CA GLU A 310 2.50 -8.54 31.41
C GLU A 310 1.64 -7.74 32.40
N SER A 311 0.77 -6.83 31.93
CA SER A 311 -0.14 -6.06 32.79
C SER A 311 -1.28 -6.91 33.40
N LYS A 312 -1.65 -8.04 32.79
CA LYS A 312 -2.64 -8.99 33.31
C LYS A 312 -2.05 -10.06 34.20
N SER A 313 -0.74 -10.22 34.23
CA SER A 313 -0.04 -11.19 35.10
C SER A 313 0.39 -10.62 36.43
N ILE A 314 0.16 -9.33 36.68
CA ILE A 314 0.28 -8.73 38.01
C ILE A 314 -1.05 -8.98 38.73
N ASP A 315 -1.08 -10.05 39.51
CA ASP A 315 -2.19 -10.45 40.35
C ASP A 315 -2.46 -9.34 41.39
N PRO A 316 -3.73 -8.85 41.56
CA PRO A 316 -4.05 -7.81 42.54
C PRO A 316 -3.95 -8.29 44.00
N ASP A 317 -3.74 -9.58 44.22
CA ASP A 317 -3.78 -10.17 45.59
C ASP A 317 -2.38 -10.24 46.27
N THR A 318 -1.39 -9.46 45.83
CA THR A 318 -0.09 -9.34 46.50
C THR A 318 0.08 -7.96 47.15
N PHE A 319 -0.91 -7.52 47.94
CA PHE A 319 -0.73 -6.47 48.96
C PHE A 319 -1.60 -6.74 50.18
#